data_95474c9da0c9efb3f0637a2763ce5fb6
#
_entry.id   95474c9da0c9efb3f0637a2763ce5fb6
#
_cell.length_a   1.000
_cell.length_b   1.000
_cell.length_c   1.000
_cell.angle_alpha   90.00
_cell.angle_beta   90.00
_cell.angle_gamma   90.00
#
_symmetry.space_group_name_H-M   'P 1'
#
loop_
_entity.id
_entity.type
_entity.pdbx_description
1 polymer ?
#
loop_
_entity_poly.entity_id
_entity_poly.type
_entity_poly.pdbx_seq_one_letter_code
_entity_poly.pdbx_strand_id
1 'polypeptide(L)'
;MKKIFSESYEEYGRVRMKKALEELGCHISEGKAGRLMRQGKMWPKKCRKYKATTNSKHQYQVAENLLDRRFEAEKPNQKWCGDSTYIQTDEGWLYAAGIIDLCARDCVGLSFSAKHTQELMIDALEEAYKRCKPEEGLLFHSDRGVQYASNAYKAKLKEYKMVQSMSRSGVPYDNAPMESFWATVKNACVEGRRFKTRREAELTIFEYVFGFYNTHRYHTSNGLKTPYEFRNERLSVA
;
A
#
# COMPACT_ATOMS: atom_id res chain seq x y z
N MET A 1 26.06 -0.18 -6.47
CA MET A 1 24.84 0.03 -7.26
C MET A 1 24.11 -1.26 -7.63
N LYS A 2 24.75 -2.26 -8.25
CA LYS A 2 24.07 -3.54 -8.60
C LYS A 2 23.45 -4.20 -7.37
N LYS A 3 24.19 -4.27 -6.25
CA LYS A 3 23.69 -4.80 -4.98
C LYS A 3 22.44 -4.04 -4.49
N ILE A 4 22.51 -2.70 -4.42
CA ILE A 4 21.37 -1.85 -4.03
C ILE A 4 20.18 -2.09 -4.96
N PHE A 5 20.42 -2.20 -6.28
CA PHE A 5 19.34 -2.42 -7.25
C PHE A 5 18.65 -3.77 -7.02
N SER A 6 19.41 -4.85 -6.81
CA SER A 6 18.85 -6.16 -6.49
C SER A 6 18.10 -6.17 -5.14
N GLU A 7 18.68 -5.61 -4.09
CA GLU A 7 18.08 -5.53 -2.75
C GLU A 7 16.84 -4.65 -2.71
N SER A 8 16.70 -3.70 -3.67
CA SER A 8 15.50 -2.88 -3.83
C SER A 8 14.45 -3.48 -4.76
N TYR A 9 14.43 -4.80 -4.94
CA TYR A 9 13.49 -5.51 -5.82
C TYR A 9 13.47 -4.98 -7.26
N GLU A 10 14.60 -4.38 -7.69
CA GLU A 10 14.74 -3.74 -9.00
C GLU A 10 13.78 -2.56 -9.22
N GLU A 11 13.33 -1.91 -8.15
CA GLU A 11 12.40 -0.78 -8.23
C GLU A 11 13.08 0.59 -8.28
N TYR A 12 14.32 0.69 -7.80
CA TYR A 12 14.95 1.99 -7.66
C TYR A 12 15.35 2.57 -9.02
N GLY A 13 14.68 3.66 -9.39
CA GLY A 13 15.15 4.56 -10.45
C GLY A 13 16.24 5.49 -9.95
N ARG A 14 16.74 6.35 -10.85
CA ARG A 14 17.89 7.24 -10.61
C ARG A 14 17.78 8.08 -9.31
N VAL A 15 16.59 8.55 -8.96
CA VAL A 15 16.35 9.38 -7.77
C VAL A 15 16.58 8.58 -6.48
N ARG A 16 15.92 7.42 -6.33
CA ARG A 16 16.09 6.56 -5.16
C ARG A 16 17.49 5.93 -5.11
N MET A 17 18.06 5.59 -6.26
CA MET A 17 19.42 5.08 -6.34
C MET A 17 20.44 6.11 -5.87
N LYS A 18 20.27 7.40 -6.25
CA LYS A 18 21.09 8.50 -5.74
C LYS A 18 21.00 8.56 -4.22
N LYS A 19 19.78 8.56 -3.67
CA LYS A 19 19.56 8.63 -2.22
C LYS A 19 20.23 7.46 -1.49
N ALA A 20 20.08 6.23 -1.98
CA ALA A 20 20.71 5.04 -1.40
C ALA A 20 22.26 5.09 -1.46
N LEU A 21 22.82 5.71 -2.47
CA LEU A 21 24.26 5.91 -2.57
C LEU A 21 24.76 6.99 -1.61
N GLU A 22 24.01 8.06 -1.42
CA GLU A 22 24.34 9.11 -0.45
C GLU A 22 24.42 8.59 0.98
N GLU A 23 23.53 7.68 1.36
CA GLU A 23 23.57 7.03 2.68
C GLU A 23 24.80 6.12 2.88
N LEU A 24 25.37 5.66 1.78
CA LEU A 24 26.65 4.92 1.80
C LEU A 24 27.87 5.83 1.64
N GLY A 25 27.70 7.16 1.77
CA GLY A 25 28.78 8.16 1.63
C GLY A 25 29.18 8.44 0.17
N CYS A 26 28.43 7.94 -0.83
CA CYS A 26 28.76 8.14 -2.24
C CYS A 26 27.89 9.25 -2.84
N HIS A 27 28.42 10.48 -2.90
CA HIS A 27 27.72 11.66 -3.39
C HIS A 27 27.87 11.81 -4.90
N ILE A 28 26.79 11.55 -5.65
CA ILE A 28 26.76 11.74 -7.10
C ILE A 28 25.48 12.48 -7.50
N SER A 29 25.51 13.14 -8.68
CA SER A 29 24.31 13.76 -9.22
C SER A 29 23.31 12.71 -9.72
N GLU A 30 22.03 13.07 -9.77
CA GLU A 30 20.96 12.21 -10.32
C GLU A 30 21.24 11.80 -11.77
N GLY A 31 21.78 12.73 -12.59
CA GLY A 31 22.19 12.46 -13.95
C GLY A 31 23.31 11.43 -14.05
N LYS A 32 24.31 11.49 -13.13
CA LYS A 32 25.39 10.50 -13.06
C LYS A 32 24.84 9.14 -12.61
N ALA A 33 23.95 9.08 -11.61
CA ALA A 33 23.28 7.86 -11.21
C ALA A 33 22.54 7.19 -12.37
N GLY A 34 21.76 7.96 -13.14
CA GLY A 34 21.04 7.46 -14.29
C GLY A 34 21.95 6.95 -15.42
N ARG A 35 23.11 7.59 -15.67
CA ARG A 35 24.11 7.10 -16.64
C ARG A 35 24.72 5.79 -16.20
N LEU A 36 25.14 5.69 -14.95
CA LEU A 36 25.73 4.46 -14.39
C LEU A 36 24.71 3.30 -14.37
N MET A 37 23.45 3.57 -14.06
CA MET A 37 22.39 2.56 -14.15
C MET A 37 22.23 2.03 -15.56
N ARG A 38 22.21 2.89 -16.58
CA ARG A 38 22.14 2.49 -18.00
C ARG A 38 23.35 1.64 -18.42
N GLN A 39 24.56 2.07 -18.06
CA GLN A 39 25.79 1.31 -18.31
C GLN A 39 25.78 -0.06 -17.65
N GLY A 40 25.25 -0.14 -16.41
CA GLY A 40 25.09 -1.38 -15.66
C GLY A 40 23.89 -2.23 -16.05
N LYS A 41 23.10 -1.82 -17.08
CA LYS A 41 21.86 -2.48 -17.52
C LYS A 41 20.82 -2.63 -16.38
N MET A 42 20.79 -1.68 -15.45
CA MET A 42 19.84 -1.63 -14.33
C MET A 42 18.59 -0.84 -14.76
N TRP A 43 17.57 -1.54 -15.20
CA TRP A 43 16.31 -0.97 -15.65
C TRP A 43 15.23 -1.23 -14.61
N PRO A 44 14.68 -0.18 -13.94
CA PRO A 44 13.60 -0.38 -12.99
C PRO A 44 12.39 -1.04 -13.64
N LYS A 45 11.78 -1.97 -12.93
CA LYS A 45 10.53 -2.60 -13.37
C LYS A 45 9.47 -1.52 -13.61
N LYS A 46 8.78 -1.60 -14.74
CA LYS A 46 7.70 -0.65 -15.06
C LYS A 46 6.40 -1.14 -14.44
N CYS A 47 5.75 -0.29 -13.64
CA CYS A 47 4.41 -0.54 -13.14
C CYS A 47 3.42 -0.71 -14.32
N ARG A 48 2.71 -1.83 -14.36
CA ARG A 48 1.59 -2.04 -15.28
C ARG A 48 0.33 -1.43 -14.67
N LYS A 49 -0.53 -0.85 -15.53
CA LYS A 49 -1.87 -0.44 -15.09
C LYS A 49 -2.74 -1.68 -14.93
N TYR A 50 -3.28 -1.88 -13.74
CA TYR A 50 -4.24 -2.95 -13.47
C TYR A 50 -5.67 -2.43 -13.67
N LYS A 51 -6.56 -3.31 -14.17
CA LYS A 51 -8.00 -3.00 -14.22
C LYS A 51 -8.58 -3.20 -12.82
N ALA A 52 -9.26 -2.18 -12.31
CA ALA A 52 -10.09 -2.33 -11.13
C ALA A 52 -11.26 -3.28 -11.44
N THR A 53 -11.51 -4.24 -10.56
CA THR A 53 -12.57 -5.25 -10.70
C THR A 53 -13.55 -5.20 -9.55
N THR A 54 -13.84 -4.00 -9.06
CA THR A 54 -14.75 -3.81 -7.93
C THR A 54 -16.19 -4.04 -8.34
N ASN A 55 -16.90 -4.93 -7.63
CA ASN A 55 -18.35 -5.05 -7.74
C ASN A 55 -19.02 -3.95 -6.92
N SER A 56 -19.36 -2.84 -7.57
CA SER A 56 -20.06 -1.69 -6.96
C SER A 56 -21.58 -1.75 -7.11
N LYS A 57 -22.13 -2.79 -7.75
CA LYS A 57 -23.58 -2.97 -7.92
C LYS A 57 -24.13 -3.78 -6.75
N HIS A 58 -24.47 -3.12 -5.66
CA HIS A 58 -25.10 -3.74 -4.49
C HIS A 58 -26.14 -2.79 -3.86
N GLN A 59 -27.00 -3.32 -2.97
CA GLN A 59 -28.09 -2.56 -2.34
C GLN A 59 -27.69 -1.94 -0.98
N TYR A 60 -26.45 -2.11 -0.51
CA TYR A 60 -26.01 -1.49 0.73
C TYR A 60 -25.93 0.02 0.59
N GLN A 61 -26.27 0.73 1.66
CA GLN A 61 -26.08 2.16 1.75
C GLN A 61 -24.58 2.49 1.67
N VAL A 62 -24.22 3.37 0.77
CA VAL A 62 -22.84 3.82 0.53
C VAL A 62 -22.57 5.08 1.34
N ALA A 63 -21.42 5.18 2.00
CA ALA A 63 -21.00 6.39 2.69
C ALA A 63 -20.61 7.49 1.70
N GLU A 64 -20.68 8.74 2.13
CA GLU A 64 -20.22 9.88 1.35
C GLU A 64 -18.72 9.88 1.13
N ASN A 65 -18.27 10.53 0.07
CA ASN A 65 -16.84 10.73 -0.17
C ASN A 65 -16.31 11.93 0.64
N LEU A 66 -15.98 11.69 1.89
CA LEU A 66 -15.43 12.71 2.78
C LEU A 66 -13.94 12.99 2.52
N LEU A 67 -13.21 12.01 1.97
CA LEU A 67 -11.81 12.18 1.64
C LEU A 67 -11.60 13.17 0.50
N ASP A 68 -12.47 13.13 -0.52
CA ASP A 68 -12.51 14.02 -1.68
C ASP A 68 -11.12 14.32 -2.27
N ARG A 69 -10.31 13.27 -2.46
CA ARG A 69 -8.92 13.33 -2.97
C ARG A 69 -7.95 14.15 -2.14
N ARG A 70 -8.31 14.56 -0.93
CA ARG A 70 -7.41 15.22 0.02
C ARG A 70 -6.54 14.17 0.71
N PHE A 71 -5.59 13.60 -0.05
CA PHE A 71 -4.73 12.49 0.37
C PHE A 71 -3.59 12.92 1.30
N GLU A 72 -3.52 14.15 1.70
CA GLU A 72 -2.56 14.65 2.67
C GLU A 72 -3.13 14.50 4.08
N ALA A 73 -2.28 14.10 5.01
CA ALA A 73 -2.56 14.04 6.43
C ALA A 73 -1.35 14.59 7.18
N GLU A 74 -1.60 15.41 8.19
CA GLU A 74 -0.53 16.07 8.96
C GLU A 74 0.15 15.10 9.92
N LYS A 75 -0.65 14.21 10.52
CA LYS A 75 -0.19 13.22 11.50
C LYS A 75 -0.57 11.81 11.07
N PRO A 76 0.21 10.79 11.45
CA PRO A 76 -0.20 9.40 11.32
C PRO A 76 -1.53 9.13 12.01
N ASN A 77 -2.26 8.17 11.49
CA ASN A 77 -3.56 7.72 12.02
C ASN A 77 -4.71 8.74 11.92
N GLN A 78 -4.59 9.78 11.10
CA GLN A 78 -5.72 10.68 10.78
C GLN A 78 -6.57 10.13 9.64
N LYS A 79 -5.95 9.56 8.62
CA LYS A 79 -6.62 9.07 7.41
C LYS A 79 -5.99 7.76 6.95
N TRP A 80 -6.81 6.74 6.85
CA TRP A 80 -6.42 5.47 6.25
C TRP A 80 -7.17 5.21 4.96
N CYS A 81 -6.51 4.54 4.02
CA CYS A 81 -7.16 4.00 2.82
C CYS A 81 -7.04 2.48 2.80
N GLY A 82 -8.16 1.81 2.49
CA GLY A 82 -8.23 0.38 2.34
C GLY A 82 -8.61 -0.03 0.92
N ASP A 83 -8.06 -1.15 0.47
CA ASP A 83 -8.40 -1.80 -0.79
C ASP A 83 -7.99 -3.27 -0.77
N SER A 84 -8.50 -4.05 -1.71
CA SER A 84 -8.16 -5.45 -1.87
C SER A 84 -7.67 -5.76 -3.27
N THR A 85 -6.87 -6.80 -3.36
CA THR A 85 -6.38 -7.31 -4.64
C THR A 85 -6.38 -8.82 -4.65
N TYR A 86 -6.06 -9.41 -5.79
CA TYR A 86 -5.94 -10.85 -5.94
C TYR A 86 -4.64 -11.22 -6.66
N ILE A 87 -4.11 -12.38 -6.29
CA ILE A 87 -2.87 -12.96 -6.81
C ILE A 87 -3.19 -14.38 -7.26
N GLN A 88 -2.73 -14.74 -8.45
CA GLN A 88 -2.91 -16.09 -8.96
C GLN A 88 -1.82 -17.01 -8.42
N THR A 89 -2.25 -18.19 -7.96
CA THR A 89 -1.37 -19.29 -7.55
C THR A 89 -1.82 -20.59 -8.22
N ASP A 90 -1.01 -21.64 -8.17
CA ASP A 90 -1.40 -22.96 -8.71
C ASP A 90 -2.55 -23.61 -7.90
N GLU A 91 -2.77 -23.18 -6.65
CA GLU A 91 -3.90 -23.57 -5.81
C GLU A 91 -5.18 -22.74 -6.06
N GLY A 92 -5.14 -21.77 -6.98
CA GLY A 92 -6.20 -20.82 -7.25
C GLY A 92 -5.91 -19.43 -6.68
N TRP A 93 -6.93 -18.58 -6.61
CA TRP A 93 -6.77 -17.19 -6.18
C TRP A 93 -6.41 -17.08 -4.69
N LEU A 94 -5.45 -16.21 -4.42
CA LEU A 94 -5.20 -15.62 -3.10
C LEU A 94 -5.71 -14.18 -3.14
N TYR A 95 -6.59 -13.82 -2.22
CA TYR A 95 -7.04 -12.45 -2.02
C TYR A 95 -6.24 -11.81 -0.90
N ALA A 96 -5.89 -10.55 -1.07
CA ALA A 96 -5.19 -9.74 -0.09
C ALA A 96 -5.95 -8.44 0.16
N ALA A 97 -6.17 -8.08 1.41
CA ALA A 97 -6.68 -6.77 1.81
C ALA A 97 -5.55 -5.98 2.48
N GLY A 98 -5.38 -4.73 2.07
CA GLY A 98 -4.35 -3.85 2.61
C GLY A 98 -4.92 -2.52 3.07
N ILE A 99 -4.31 -1.96 4.10
CA ILE A 99 -4.63 -0.63 4.62
C ILE A 99 -3.35 0.17 4.71
N ILE A 100 -3.34 1.37 4.12
CA ILE A 100 -2.22 2.31 4.22
C ILE A 100 -2.63 3.55 5.00
N ASP A 101 -1.70 4.08 5.78
CA ASP A 101 -1.80 5.41 6.38
C ASP A 101 -1.44 6.47 5.35
N LEU A 102 -2.27 7.50 5.19
CA LEU A 102 -2.05 8.53 4.17
C LEU A 102 -0.97 9.55 4.55
N CYS A 103 -0.61 9.67 5.82
CA CYS A 103 0.48 10.54 6.24
C CYS A 103 1.84 9.96 5.82
N ALA A 104 2.16 8.77 6.29
CA ALA A 104 3.47 8.16 6.08
C ALA A 104 3.54 7.20 4.87
N ARG A 105 2.39 6.86 4.29
CA ARG A 105 2.27 5.89 3.20
C ARG A 105 2.69 4.46 3.57
N ASP A 106 2.80 4.18 4.88
CA ASP A 106 3.07 2.83 5.37
C ASP A 106 1.83 1.93 5.31
N CYS A 107 2.05 0.67 5.05
CA CYS A 107 1.02 -0.35 5.19
C CYS A 107 0.87 -0.67 6.69
N VAL A 108 -0.29 -0.36 7.24
CA VAL A 108 -0.61 -0.54 8.65
C VAL A 108 -1.39 -1.82 8.93
N GLY A 109 -2.12 -2.35 7.93
CA GLY A 109 -2.86 -3.61 8.03
C GLY A 109 -2.77 -4.40 6.73
N LEU A 110 -2.62 -5.73 6.84
CA LEU A 110 -2.52 -6.64 5.71
C LEU A 110 -3.06 -8.00 6.11
N SER A 111 -4.01 -8.52 5.35
CA SER A 111 -4.59 -9.83 5.56
C SER A 111 -4.72 -10.61 4.25
N PHE A 112 -4.83 -11.95 4.34
CA PHE A 112 -4.90 -12.84 3.20
C PHE A 112 -5.97 -13.89 3.39
N SER A 113 -6.63 -14.30 2.28
CA SER A 113 -7.64 -15.36 2.30
C SER A 113 -7.75 -16.04 0.94
N ALA A 114 -8.22 -17.28 0.94
CA ALA A 114 -8.63 -17.97 -0.28
C ALA A 114 -9.99 -17.47 -0.82
N LYS A 115 -10.72 -16.66 -0.04
CA LYS A 115 -12.05 -16.14 -0.38
C LYS A 115 -12.07 -14.63 -0.26
N HIS A 116 -12.75 -13.96 -1.21
CA HIS A 116 -12.93 -12.50 -1.20
C HIS A 116 -14.18 -12.12 -0.42
N THR A 117 -14.11 -12.16 0.89
CA THR A 117 -15.23 -11.92 1.80
C THR A 117 -15.01 -10.67 2.65
N GLN A 118 -16.06 -10.24 3.38
CA GLN A 118 -15.96 -9.09 4.28
C GLN A 118 -15.00 -9.36 5.46
N GLU A 119 -14.87 -10.62 5.88
CA GLU A 119 -13.97 -11.04 6.96
C GLU A 119 -12.52 -10.69 6.60
N LEU A 120 -12.11 -10.90 5.34
CA LEU A 120 -10.78 -10.51 4.87
C LEU A 120 -10.49 -9.02 5.12
N MET A 121 -11.46 -8.13 4.85
CA MET A 121 -11.31 -6.68 5.08
C MET A 121 -11.34 -6.34 6.57
N ILE A 122 -12.15 -7.05 7.35
CA ILE A 122 -12.22 -6.90 8.81
C ILE A 122 -10.90 -7.32 9.45
N ASP A 123 -10.33 -8.45 9.05
CA ASP A 123 -9.02 -8.92 9.54
C ASP A 123 -7.91 -7.89 9.30
N ALA A 124 -7.87 -7.29 8.09
CA ALA A 124 -6.91 -6.23 7.80
C ALA A 124 -7.12 -4.99 8.68
N LEU A 125 -8.38 -4.63 8.96
CA LEU A 125 -8.72 -3.49 9.81
C LEU A 125 -8.34 -3.77 11.28
N GLU A 126 -8.60 -4.97 11.78
CA GLU A 126 -8.22 -5.38 13.13
C GLU A 126 -6.70 -5.38 13.32
N GLU A 127 -5.94 -5.89 12.36
CA GLU A 127 -4.48 -5.83 12.37
C GLU A 127 -3.97 -4.39 12.41
N ALA A 128 -4.54 -3.51 11.56
CA ALA A 128 -4.19 -2.09 11.55
C ALA A 128 -4.51 -1.43 12.90
N TYR A 129 -5.70 -1.70 13.46
CA TYR A 129 -6.12 -1.12 14.73
C TYR A 129 -5.25 -1.60 15.90
N LYS A 130 -4.96 -2.90 15.99
CA LYS A 130 -4.08 -3.48 17.02
C LYS A 130 -2.67 -2.88 16.97
N ARG A 131 -2.14 -2.66 15.75
CA ARG A 131 -0.79 -2.13 15.54
C ARG A 131 -0.68 -0.65 15.85
N CYS A 132 -1.63 0.14 15.41
CA CYS A 132 -1.52 1.60 15.42
C CYS A 132 -2.28 2.29 16.56
N LYS A 133 -3.32 1.64 17.11
CA LYS A 133 -4.20 2.17 18.17
C LYS A 133 -4.59 3.63 17.91
N PRO A 134 -5.24 3.92 16.77
CA PRO A 134 -5.56 5.30 16.40
C PRO A 134 -6.54 5.93 17.39
N GLU A 135 -6.49 7.24 17.48
CA GLU A 135 -7.51 8.03 18.21
C GLU A 135 -8.87 7.94 17.51
N GLU A 136 -9.92 8.28 18.25
CA GLU A 136 -11.28 8.35 17.73
C GLU A 136 -11.39 9.37 16.59
N GLY A 137 -12.25 9.09 15.59
CA GLY A 137 -12.48 10.00 14.47
C GLY A 137 -11.55 9.81 13.27
N LEU A 138 -10.66 8.80 13.26
CA LEU A 138 -9.87 8.44 12.09
C LEU A 138 -10.79 8.28 10.87
N LEU A 139 -10.45 8.95 9.76
CA LEU A 139 -11.16 8.81 8.48
C LEU A 139 -10.68 7.56 7.74
N PHE A 140 -11.56 6.57 7.60
CA PHE A 140 -11.30 5.36 6.82
C PHE A 140 -11.94 5.46 5.44
N HIS A 141 -11.13 5.48 4.38
CA HIS A 141 -11.59 5.56 3.00
C HIS A 141 -11.39 4.23 2.26
N SER A 142 -12.37 3.85 1.43
CA SER A 142 -12.29 2.68 0.55
C SER A 142 -13.01 2.93 -0.78
N ASP A 143 -12.87 1.97 -1.68
CA ASP A 143 -13.77 1.89 -2.82
C ASP A 143 -15.21 1.53 -2.39
N ARG A 144 -16.14 1.40 -3.37
CA ARG A 144 -17.54 0.97 -3.13
C ARG A 144 -17.72 -0.54 -3.20
N GLY A 145 -16.69 -1.32 -2.92
CA GLY A 145 -16.82 -2.77 -2.88
C GLY A 145 -17.86 -3.24 -1.86
N VAL A 146 -18.64 -4.25 -2.21
CA VAL A 146 -19.69 -4.82 -1.37
C VAL A 146 -19.18 -5.19 0.02
N GLN A 147 -17.92 -5.59 0.15
CA GLN A 147 -17.29 -5.97 1.40
C GLN A 147 -17.17 -4.78 2.36
N TYR A 148 -16.71 -3.62 1.86
CA TYR A 148 -16.60 -2.39 2.64
C TYR A 148 -17.95 -1.74 2.95
N ALA A 149 -18.97 -1.97 2.09
CA ALA A 149 -20.32 -1.50 2.30
C ALA A 149 -21.15 -2.40 3.24
N SER A 150 -20.65 -3.57 3.60
CA SER A 150 -21.36 -4.55 4.43
C SER A 150 -21.66 -4.03 5.83
N ASN A 151 -22.76 -4.49 6.42
CA ASN A 151 -23.13 -4.10 7.79
C ASN A 151 -22.09 -4.53 8.82
N ALA A 152 -21.44 -5.68 8.62
CA ALA A 152 -20.39 -6.17 9.52
C ALA A 152 -19.17 -5.23 9.51
N TYR A 153 -18.72 -4.78 8.32
CA TYR A 153 -17.62 -3.83 8.21
C TYR A 153 -17.95 -2.48 8.84
N LYS A 154 -19.16 -1.96 8.59
CA LYS A 154 -19.66 -0.71 9.20
C LYS A 154 -19.73 -0.81 10.73
N ALA A 155 -20.20 -1.95 11.25
CA ALA A 155 -20.25 -2.18 12.69
C ALA A 155 -18.84 -2.16 13.31
N LYS A 156 -17.85 -2.73 12.62
CA LYS A 156 -16.45 -2.72 13.05
C LYS A 156 -15.85 -1.30 13.04
N LEU A 157 -16.10 -0.51 11.99
CA LEU A 157 -15.68 0.90 11.97
C LEU A 157 -16.32 1.71 13.11
N LYS A 158 -17.60 1.46 13.40
CA LYS A 158 -18.31 2.10 14.52
C LYS A 158 -17.74 1.69 15.88
N GLU A 159 -17.40 0.40 16.05
CA GLU A 159 -16.74 -0.12 17.26
C GLU A 159 -15.44 0.62 17.54
N TYR A 160 -14.64 0.87 16.47
CA TYR A 160 -13.38 1.60 16.53
C TYR A 160 -13.53 3.13 16.46
N LYS A 161 -14.78 3.62 16.45
CA LYS A 161 -15.11 5.07 16.37
C LYS A 161 -14.45 5.77 15.17
N MET A 162 -14.35 5.05 14.05
CA MET A 162 -13.82 5.55 12.79
C MET A 162 -14.93 6.13 11.92
N VAL A 163 -14.60 7.14 11.11
CA VAL A 163 -15.48 7.78 10.14
C VAL A 163 -15.32 7.12 8.77
N GLN A 164 -16.38 6.51 8.25
CA GLN A 164 -16.34 5.88 6.93
C GLN A 164 -16.44 6.91 5.81
N SER A 165 -15.62 6.74 4.79
CA SER A 165 -15.66 7.46 3.52
C SER A 165 -15.53 6.47 2.37
N MET A 166 -16.26 6.67 1.27
CA MET A 166 -16.21 5.79 0.10
C MET A 166 -16.05 6.59 -1.19
N SER A 167 -15.30 6.03 -2.15
CA SER A 167 -15.09 6.61 -3.48
C SER A 167 -16.42 6.88 -4.21
N ARG A 168 -16.43 7.83 -5.13
CA ARG A 168 -17.56 8.05 -6.04
C ARG A 168 -17.68 6.89 -7.04
N SER A 169 -18.88 6.63 -7.52
CA SER A 169 -19.11 5.57 -8.51
C SER A 169 -18.38 5.87 -9.82
N GLY A 170 -17.62 4.91 -10.34
CA GLY A 170 -16.89 5.05 -11.60
C GLY A 170 -15.69 5.99 -11.56
N VAL A 171 -15.24 6.40 -10.38
CA VAL A 171 -14.11 7.33 -10.20
C VAL A 171 -12.96 6.63 -9.47
N PRO A 172 -12.11 5.88 -10.20
CA PRO A 172 -11.00 5.13 -9.58
C PRO A 172 -9.99 6.03 -8.88
N TYR A 173 -9.77 7.23 -9.38
CA TYR A 173 -8.83 8.21 -8.78
C TYR A 173 -9.15 8.61 -7.34
N ASP A 174 -10.36 8.33 -6.84
CA ASP A 174 -10.72 8.61 -5.46
C ASP A 174 -9.99 7.66 -4.48
N ASN A 175 -9.45 6.51 -4.96
CA ASN A 175 -8.62 5.59 -4.18
C ASN A 175 -7.19 5.42 -4.75
N ALA A 176 -6.68 6.43 -5.45
CA ALA A 176 -5.38 6.39 -6.11
C ALA A 176 -4.19 5.96 -5.22
N PRO A 177 -4.13 6.30 -3.91
CA PRO A 177 -3.06 5.82 -3.04
C PRO A 177 -2.99 4.31 -2.94
N MET A 178 -4.14 3.62 -2.82
CA MET A 178 -4.19 2.16 -2.76
C MET A 178 -3.88 1.51 -4.10
N GLU A 179 -4.37 2.10 -5.21
CA GLU A 179 -3.99 1.64 -6.56
C GLU A 179 -2.47 1.68 -6.75
N SER A 180 -1.82 2.79 -6.33
CA SER A 180 -0.37 2.94 -6.38
C SER A 180 0.36 1.95 -5.48
N PHE A 181 -0.17 1.70 -4.27
CA PHE A 181 0.38 0.71 -3.35
C PHE A 181 0.36 -0.69 -3.96
N TRP A 182 -0.81 -1.17 -4.41
CA TRP A 182 -0.93 -2.50 -5.00
C TRP A 182 -0.15 -2.65 -6.31
N ALA A 183 -0.09 -1.60 -7.13
CA ALA A 183 0.75 -1.61 -8.33
C ALA A 183 2.23 -1.77 -7.96
N THR A 184 2.70 -1.12 -6.90
CA THR A 184 4.06 -1.26 -6.39
C THR A 184 4.31 -2.68 -5.89
N VAL A 185 3.44 -3.22 -5.02
CA VAL A 185 3.56 -4.59 -4.49
C VAL A 185 3.58 -5.62 -5.62
N LYS A 186 2.62 -5.54 -6.54
CA LYS A 186 2.55 -6.49 -7.66
C LYS A 186 3.78 -6.44 -8.56
N ASN A 187 4.24 -5.24 -8.88
CA ASN A 187 5.42 -5.06 -9.73
C ASN A 187 6.71 -5.60 -9.08
N ALA A 188 6.83 -5.45 -7.75
CA ALA A 188 8.02 -5.89 -7.03
C ALA A 188 8.09 -7.41 -6.84
N CYS A 189 7.01 -7.99 -6.38
CA CYS A 189 7.05 -9.35 -5.87
C CYS A 189 6.03 -10.34 -6.47
N VAL A 190 5.15 -9.89 -7.39
CA VAL A 190 4.17 -10.77 -8.04
C VAL A 190 4.44 -10.94 -9.54
N GLU A 191 4.71 -9.84 -10.26
CA GLU A 191 4.91 -9.86 -11.71
C GLU A 191 6.08 -10.76 -12.12
N GLY A 192 5.80 -11.64 -13.10
CA GLY A 192 6.79 -12.58 -13.61
C GLY A 192 7.10 -13.77 -12.68
N ARG A 193 6.38 -13.90 -11.56
CA ARG A 193 6.47 -15.05 -10.65
C ARG A 193 5.26 -15.97 -10.82
N ARG A 194 5.51 -17.27 -10.63
CA ARG A 194 4.49 -18.30 -10.52
C ARG A 194 4.57 -18.86 -9.10
N PHE A 195 3.53 -18.67 -8.33
CA PHE A 195 3.44 -19.20 -6.96
C PHE A 195 2.80 -20.60 -7.00
N LYS A 196 3.45 -21.56 -6.40
CA LYS A 196 2.90 -22.92 -6.28
C LYS A 196 1.75 -22.97 -5.28
N THR A 197 1.88 -22.25 -4.16
CA THR A 197 0.89 -22.24 -3.09
C THR A 197 0.46 -20.83 -2.72
N ARG A 198 -0.74 -20.69 -2.12
CA ARG A 198 -1.20 -19.42 -1.54
C ARG A 198 -0.25 -18.96 -0.43
N ARG A 199 0.27 -19.90 0.35
CA ARG A 199 1.20 -19.59 1.44
C ARG A 199 2.51 -18.99 0.95
N GLU A 200 3.04 -19.48 -0.14
CA GLU A 200 4.24 -18.90 -0.78
C GLU A 200 4.00 -17.44 -1.19
N ALA A 201 2.86 -17.17 -1.85
CA ALA A 201 2.49 -15.81 -2.26
C ALA A 201 2.28 -14.88 -1.06
N GLU A 202 1.59 -15.37 -0.02
CA GLU A 202 1.35 -14.66 1.23
C GLU A 202 2.66 -14.23 1.90
N LEU A 203 3.58 -15.17 2.12
CA LEU A 203 4.88 -14.90 2.74
C LEU A 203 5.70 -13.91 1.92
N THR A 204 5.74 -14.09 0.59
CA THR A 204 6.48 -13.18 -0.31
C THR A 204 5.97 -11.75 -0.23
N ILE A 205 4.64 -11.56 -0.21
CA ILE A 205 4.03 -10.24 -0.12
C ILE A 205 4.24 -9.65 1.27
N PHE A 206 4.07 -10.45 2.31
CA PHE A 206 4.27 -10.01 3.69
C PHE A 206 5.72 -9.54 3.93
N GLU A 207 6.70 -10.31 3.50
CA GLU A 207 8.13 -9.96 3.59
C GLU A 207 8.44 -8.69 2.80
N TYR A 208 7.88 -8.55 1.59
CA TYR A 208 8.06 -7.33 0.82
C TYR A 208 7.46 -6.12 1.54
N VAL A 209 6.21 -6.21 2.02
CA VAL A 209 5.50 -5.06 2.60
C VAL A 209 6.12 -4.63 3.93
N PHE A 210 6.33 -5.56 4.85
CA PHE A 210 6.83 -5.22 6.18
C PHE A 210 8.36 -5.22 6.28
N GLY A 211 9.04 -6.06 5.50
CA GLY A 211 10.50 -6.14 5.48
C GLY A 211 11.18 -5.10 4.60
N PHE A 212 10.52 -4.63 3.52
CA PHE A 212 11.14 -3.69 2.59
C PHE A 212 10.32 -2.41 2.37
N TYR A 213 9.05 -2.52 1.97
CA TYR A 213 8.23 -1.35 1.60
C TYR A 213 8.13 -0.33 2.74
N ASN A 214 7.80 -0.78 3.94
CA ASN A 214 7.64 0.09 5.11
C ASN A 214 8.99 0.61 5.64
N THR A 215 10.05 -0.20 5.58
CA THR A 215 11.28 0.03 6.34
C THR A 215 12.48 0.49 5.51
N HIS A 216 12.51 0.19 4.21
CA HIS A 216 13.67 0.48 3.35
C HIS A 216 13.32 1.24 2.07
N ARG A 217 12.05 1.18 1.62
CA ARG A 217 11.66 1.81 0.38
C ARG A 217 11.50 3.31 0.53
N TYR A 218 12.34 4.09 -0.16
CA TYR A 218 12.20 5.54 -0.18
C TYR A 218 10.93 5.97 -0.92
N HIS A 219 10.18 6.91 -0.32
CA HIS A 219 9.02 7.53 -0.90
C HIS A 219 9.29 8.99 -1.28
N THR A 220 8.97 9.35 -2.53
CA THR A 220 9.13 10.75 -2.99
C THR A 220 8.16 11.69 -2.26
N SER A 221 6.95 11.24 -1.96
CA SER A 221 5.99 12.02 -1.17
C SER A 221 6.44 12.29 0.27
N ASN A 222 7.35 11.47 0.80
CA ASN A 222 7.91 11.61 2.15
C ASN A 222 9.29 12.29 2.13
N GLY A 223 9.62 13.02 1.06
CA GLY A 223 10.94 13.64 0.93
C GLY A 223 12.08 12.63 0.82
N LEU A 224 11.85 11.48 0.19
CA LEU A 224 12.80 10.37 0.09
C LEU A 224 13.18 9.74 1.45
N LYS A 225 12.29 9.82 2.43
CA LYS A 225 12.35 8.99 3.65
C LYS A 225 11.57 7.70 3.42
N THR A 226 11.90 6.67 4.18
CA THR A 226 11.06 5.46 4.25
C THR A 226 9.74 5.77 4.96
N PRO A 227 8.67 5.00 4.74
CA PRO A 227 7.43 5.18 5.49
C PRO A 227 7.63 5.13 7.01
N TYR A 228 8.46 4.20 7.50
CA TYR A 228 8.75 4.04 8.92
C TYR A 228 9.50 5.24 9.51
N GLU A 229 10.53 5.76 8.84
CA GLU A 229 11.25 6.96 9.27
C GLU A 229 10.34 8.17 9.34
N PHE A 230 9.54 8.39 8.28
CA PHE A 230 8.62 9.51 8.20
C PHE A 230 7.53 9.44 9.28
N ARG A 231 6.97 8.24 9.52
CA ARG A 231 5.99 8.01 10.58
C ARG A 231 6.55 8.37 11.96
N ASN A 232 7.73 7.85 12.29
CA ASN A 232 8.37 8.08 13.60
C ASN A 232 8.69 9.57 13.82
N GLU A 233 9.17 10.24 12.79
CA GLU A 233 9.41 11.69 12.85
C GLU A 233 8.12 12.47 13.13
N ARG A 234 7.00 12.11 12.46
CA ARG A 234 5.71 12.76 12.66
C ARG A 234 5.08 12.47 14.02
N LEU A 235 5.34 11.30 14.59
CA LEU A 235 4.89 10.95 15.95
C LEU A 235 5.73 11.66 17.03
N SER A 236 7.00 11.95 16.78
CA SER A 236 7.88 12.62 17.75
C SER A 236 7.63 14.14 17.83
N VAL A 237 6.97 14.74 16.84
CA VAL A 237 6.65 16.18 16.77
C VAL A 237 5.23 16.47 17.29
N ALA A 238 4.43 15.44 17.56
CA ALA A 238 3.05 15.53 18.02
C ALA A 238 2.96 15.44 19.54
#